data_b712fd8ff807a5bd51469815f018e3c4
#
_entry.id   b712fd8ff807a5bd51469815f018e3c4
#
_cell.length_a   1.000
_cell.length_b   1.000
_cell.length_c   1.000
_cell.angle_alpha   90.00
_cell.angle_beta   90.00
_cell.angle_gamma   90.00
#
_symmetry.space_group_name_H-M   'P 1'
#
loop_
_entity.id
_entity.type
_entity.pdbx_description
1 polymer ?
#
loop_
_entity_poly.entity_id
_entity_poly.type
_entity_poly.pdbx_seq_one_letter_code
_entity_poly.pdbx_strand_id
1 'polypeptide(L)'
;MKLAILFGGNSYEHEISIVSAVVLKKVINTDLTFIFCDEKRRFYLIPSEKMNSKTFSGGAYQKEKELFLRQKAFYHKSLWSEKNLDLDCVINLIHGRDGEDGKIASLLEFFDIKFIGPRVEASVLSFNKEFTKLYTQSVGVKTLDYQMLRKSQKQDFTAHFPCILKPARLGSSIGISIAKNEKELDYAKDVGFEFDTDILVEDFKSNIKEYNLAGCMIKDEFIFSIIEEPKKKEFLNFEQKYLSFSGHNELIEADLSEELKQKLKDNFAKIYNPLFKGALIRCDFFILDNEVYLNEINPNPGSLANYLFKDFNKIIEQLALSIESEKKIKITYEFLHSINGQKGKL
;
A
#
# COMPACT_ATOMS: atom_id res chain seq x y z
N MET A 1 -5.75 -2.45 -23.56
CA MET A 1 -5.28 -1.49 -22.54
C MET A 1 -3.80 -1.75 -22.26
N LYS A 2 -3.00 -0.69 -22.15
CA LYS A 2 -1.55 -0.76 -21.89
C LYS A 2 -1.30 -0.38 -20.45
N LEU A 3 -1.01 -1.37 -19.61
CA LEU A 3 -0.73 -1.17 -18.20
C LEU A 3 0.77 -1.20 -17.93
N ALA A 4 1.24 -0.40 -16.97
CA ALA A 4 2.56 -0.55 -16.43
C ALA A 4 2.51 -0.98 -14.96
N ILE A 5 3.44 -1.83 -14.54
CA ILE A 5 3.67 -2.14 -13.13
C ILE A 5 4.92 -1.36 -12.70
N LEU A 6 4.74 -0.46 -11.73
CA LEU A 6 5.82 0.29 -11.08
C LEU A 6 6.13 -0.39 -9.75
N PHE A 7 7.38 -0.88 -9.59
CA PHE A 7 7.76 -1.72 -8.46
C PHE A 7 9.21 -1.46 -8.03
N GLY A 8 9.61 -1.98 -6.86
CA GLY A 8 10.92 -1.78 -6.23
C GLY A 8 10.87 -0.73 -5.12
N GLY A 9 11.57 0.39 -5.26
CA GLY A 9 11.61 1.51 -4.32
C GLY A 9 12.68 1.39 -3.22
N ASN A 10 12.87 2.45 -2.44
CA ASN A 10 13.79 2.49 -1.30
C ASN A 10 13.02 2.14 -0.01
N SER A 11 12.82 0.86 0.22
CA SER A 11 12.01 0.34 1.32
C SER A 11 12.59 -0.96 1.88
N TYR A 12 12.33 -1.26 3.14
CA TYR A 12 12.56 -2.60 3.71
C TYR A 12 11.73 -3.69 3.00
N GLU A 13 10.68 -3.30 2.28
CA GLU A 13 9.78 -4.18 1.52
C GLU A 13 10.11 -4.21 0.02
N HIS A 14 11.32 -3.75 -0.37
CA HIS A 14 11.78 -3.72 -1.76
C HIS A 14 11.65 -5.07 -2.48
N GLU A 15 12.07 -6.14 -1.84
CA GLU A 15 12.03 -7.50 -2.41
C GLU A 15 10.59 -8.02 -2.54
N ILE A 16 9.71 -7.65 -1.61
CA ILE A 16 8.27 -7.97 -1.69
C ILE A 16 7.66 -7.36 -2.94
N SER A 17 8.00 -6.11 -3.22
CA SER A 17 7.54 -5.40 -4.40
C SER A 17 7.99 -6.11 -5.69
N ILE A 18 9.22 -6.60 -5.75
CA ILE A 18 9.73 -7.38 -6.88
C ILE A 18 8.96 -8.70 -7.03
N VAL A 19 8.77 -9.44 -5.93
CA VAL A 19 8.03 -10.71 -5.94
C VAL A 19 6.59 -10.48 -6.39
N SER A 20 5.92 -9.45 -5.88
CA SER A 20 4.57 -9.06 -6.26
C SER A 20 4.46 -8.77 -7.76
N ALA A 21 5.42 -8.04 -8.33
CA ALA A 21 5.47 -7.75 -9.77
C ALA A 21 5.64 -9.02 -10.63
N VAL A 22 6.49 -9.96 -10.18
CA VAL A 22 6.69 -11.25 -10.86
C VAL A 22 5.43 -12.12 -10.81
N VAL A 23 4.68 -12.08 -9.70
CA VAL A 23 3.38 -12.77 -9.57
C VAL A 23 2.35 -12.14 -10.52
N LEU A 24 2.19 -10.81 -10.48
CA LEU A 24 1.20 -10.13 -11.32
C LEU A 24 1.47 -10.27 -12.81
N LYS A 25 2.73 -10.40 -13.23
CA LYS A 25 3.08 -10.75 -14.61
C LYS A 25 2.42 -12.04 -15.09
N LYS A 26 2.23 -13.01 -14.19
CA LYS A 26 1.61 -14.31 -14.53
C LYS A 26 0.08 -14.27 -14.47
N VAL A 27 -0.47 -13.30 -13.76
CA VAL A 27 -1.90 -13.20 -13.47
C VAL A 27 -2.60 -12.24 -14.41
N ILE A 28 -1.98 -11.10 -14.73
CA ILE A 28 -2.56 -10.09 -15.59
C ILE A 28 -2.34 -10.45 -17.06
N ASN A 29 -3.42 -10.57 -17.83
CA ASN A 29 -3.42 -11.06 -19.20
C ASN A 29 -3.35 -9.93 -20.26
N THR A 30 -3.17 -8.67 -19.86
CA THR A 30 -3.02 -7.54 -20.77
C THR A 30 -1.55 -7.31 -21.10
N ASP A 31 -1.28 -6.45 -22.10
CA ASP A 31 0.08 -5.99 -22.42
C ASP A 31 0.66 -5.19 -21.26
N LEU A 32 1.72 -5.74 -20.60
CA LEU A 32 2.34 -5.19 -19.41
C LEU A 32 3.71 -4.60 -19.71
N THR A 33 3.89 -3.36 -19.29
CA THR A 33 5.20 -2.70 -19.19
C THR A 33 5.71 -2.76 -17.75
N PHE A 34 6.98 -3.07 -17.54
CA PHE A 34 7.58 -3.17 -16.21
C PHE A 34 8.54 -2.02 -15.96
N ILE A 35 8.25 -1.21 -14.93
CA ILE A 35 9.05 -0.06 -14.52
C ILE A 35 9.62 -0.35 -13.14
N PHE A 36 10.92 -0.60 -13.09
CA PHE A 36 11.62 -0.85 -11.83
C PHE A 36 12.19 0.44 -11.26
N CYS A 37 11.89 0.71 -10.00
CA CYS A 37 12.51 1.77 -9.21
C CYS A 37 13.59 1.16 -8.32
N ASP A 38 14.86 1.52 -8.52
CA ASP A 38 15.95 1.02 -7.70
C ASP A 38 16.01 1.70 -6.32
N GLU A 39 16.92 1.26 -5.45
CA GLU A 39 17.14 1.81 -4.12
C GLU A 39 17.63 3.27 -4.13
N LYS A 40 18.11 3.75 -5.29
CA LYS A 40 18.50 5.16 -5.53
C LYS A 40 17.38 5.99 -6.17
N ARG A 41 16.19 5.41 -6.29
CA ARG A 41 15.00 6.02 -6.91
C ARG A 41 15.19 6.35 -8.39
N ARG A 42 16.00 5.59 -9.12
CA ARG A 42 16.08 5.65 -10.59
C ARG A 42 15.11 4.64 -11.17
N PHE A 43 14.51 4.99 -12.29
CA PHE A 43 13.54 4.15 -12.96
C PHE A 43 14.17 3.46 -14.17
N TYR A 44 13.84 2.17 -14.38
CA TYR A 44 14.35 1.36 -15.48
C TYR A 44 13.21 0.62 -16.17
N LEU A 45 13.24 0.60 -17.51
CA LEU A 45 12.32 -0.20 -18.32
C LEU A 45 12.86 -1.64 -18.38
N ILE A 46 12.14 -2.56 -17.75
CA ILE A 46 12.52 -3.96 -17.68
C ILE A 46 11.79 -4.78 -18.75
N PRO A 47 12.51 -5.44 -19.67
CA PRO A 47 11.89 -6.39 -20.60
C PRO A 47 11.18 -7.53 -19.88
N SER A 48 10.01 -7.95 -20.38
CA SER A 48 9.21 -8.97 -19.75
C SER A 48 9.94 -10.29 -19.50
N GLU A 49 10.80 -10.71 -20.42
CA GLU A 49 11.63 -11.91 -20.29
C GLU A 49 12.69 -11.81 -19.20
N LYS A 50 13.02 -10.60 -18.75
CA LYS A 50 13.99 -10.33 -17.68
C LYS A 50 13.33 -10.16 -16.30
N MET A 51 12.01 -10.30 -16.20
CA MET A 51 11.29 -10.25 -14.94
C MET A 51 11.51 -11.52 -14.10
N ASN A 52 12.67 -11.61 -13.46
CA ASN A 52 13.06 -12.70 -12.57
C ASN A 52 14.01 -12.17 -11.47
N SER A 53 14.12 -12.89 -10.36
CA SER A 53 14.88 -12.45 -9.18
C SER A 53 16.38 -12.15 -9.49
N LYS A 54 17.02 -12.90 -10.39
CA LYS A 54 18.43 -12.72 -10.73
C LYS A 54 18.72 -11.39 -11.41
N THR A 55 17.76 -10.86 -12.19
CA THR A 55 17.90 -9.56 -12.85
C THR A 55 18.08 -8.44 -11.82
N PHE A 56 17.36 -8.52 -10.70
CA PHE A 56 17.36 -7.48 -9.66
C PHE A 56 18.48 -7.69 -8.64
N SER A 57 18.60 -8.88 -8.05
CA SER A 57 19.63 -9.18 -7.04
C SER A 57 21.06 -9.11 -7.59
N GLY A 58 21.23 -9.44 -8.87
CA GLY A 58 22.53 -9.36 -9.55
C GLY A 58 22.85 -8.01 -10.19
N GLY A 59 21.99 -7.00 -10.06
CA GLY A 59 22.17 -5.66 -10.62
C GLY A 59 22.12 -5.58 -12.15
N ALA A 60 21.67 -6.65 -12.84
CA ALA A 60 21.61 -6.69 -14.29
C ALA A 60 20.63 -5.65 -14.89
N TYR A 61 19.64 -5.21 -14.11
CA TYR A 61 18.69 -4.16 -14.48
C TYR A 61 19.37 -2.83 -14.84
N GLN A 62 20.55 -2.54 -14.30
CA GLN A 62 21.31 -1.30 -14.58
C GLN A 62 21.77 -1.17 -16.04
N LYS A 63 21.71 -2.25 -16.82
CA LYS A 63 21.99 -2.26 -18.27
C LYS A 63 20.76 -1.93 -19.10
N GLU A 64 19.58 -1.86 -18.46
CA GLU A 64 18.34 -1.55 -19.13
C GLU A 64 18.16 -0.03 -19.33
N LYS A 65 17.15 0.36 -20.10
CA LYS A 65 16.90 1.76 -20.40
C LYS A 65 16.45 2.50 -19.14
N GLU A 66 17.20 3.51 -18.74
CA GLU A 66 16.78 4.43 -17.69
C GLU A 66 15.61 5.28 -18.16
N LEU A 67 14.63 5.45 -17.28
CA LEU A 67 13.41 6.21 -17.54
C LEU A 67 13.40 7.48 -16.72
N PHE A 68 12.77 8.51 -17.28
CA PHE A 68 12.56 9.81 -16.67
C PHE A 68 11.09 10.17 -16.75
N LEU A 69 10.61 11.04 -15.85
CA LEU A 69 9.24 11.51 -15.87
C LEU A 69 9.10 12.85 -16.60
N ARG A 70 8.02 12.95 -17.34
CA ARG A 70 7.47 14.19 -17.91
C ARG A 70 5.97 14.22 -17.72
N GLN A 71 5.39 15.35 -18.08
CA GLN A 71 3.93 15.48 -18.08
C GLN A 71 3.29 14.31 -18.85
N LYS A 72 2.47 13.53 -18.14
CA LYS A 72 1.69 12.38 -18.64
C LYS A 72 2.48 11.14 -19.08
N ALA A 73 3.80 11.09 -18.91
CA ALA A 73 4.57 9.95 -19.42
C ALA A 73 5.87 9.68 -18.68
N PHE A 74 6.26 8.42 -18.70
CA PHE A 74 7.67 8.02 -18.60
C PHE A 74 8.29 8.05 -19.97
N TYR A 75 9.53 8.50 -20.10
CA TYR A 75 10.28 8.54 -21.34
C TYR A 75 11.70 8.04 -21.15
N HIS A 76 12.31 7.60 -22.23
CA HIS A 76 13.74 7.29 -22.27
C HIS A 76 14.44 8.04 -23.41
N LYS A 77 15.72 8.30 -23.21
CA LYS A 77 16.58 8.86 -24.26
C LYS A 77 16.95 7.78 -25.27
N SER A 78 16.91 8.12 -26.54
CA SER A 78 17.46 7.37 -27.65
C SER A 78 18.56 8.22 -28.30
N LEU A 79 19.36 7.63 -29.19
CA LEU A 79 20.50 8.32 -29.80
C LEU A 79 20.14 9.69 -30.43
N TRP A 80 18.94 9.83 -31.00
CA TRP A 80 18.54 11.01 -31.75
C TRP A 80 17.19 11.60 -31.30
N SER A 81 16.53 10.99 -30.31
CA SER A 81 15.20 11.41 -29.89
C SER A 81 14.89 10.92 -28.51
N GLU A 82 13.88 11.50 -27.89
CA GLU A 82 13.22 10.97 -26.68
C GLU A 82 11.97 10.22 -27.10
N LYS A 83 11.73 9.08 -26.45
CA LYS A 83 10.53 8.26 -26.66
C LYS A 83 9.75 8.12 -25.38
N ASN A 84 8.49 8.48 -25.42
CA ASN A 84 7.55 8.26 -24.33
C ASN A 84 7.10 6.79 -24.35
N LEU A 85 6.86 6.27 -23.16
CA LEU A 85 6.10 5.03 -23.00
C LEU A 85 4.62 5.35 -23.25
N ASP A 86 3.99 4.59 -24.10
CA ASP A 86 2.56 4.69 -24.41
C ASP A 86 1.79 3.83 -23.39
N LEU A 87 1.29 4.47 -22.32
CA LEU A 87 0.65 3.81 -21.17
C LEU A 87 -0.72 4.43 -20.92
N ASP A 88 -1.72 3.59 -20.67
CA ASP A 88 -3.04 4.03 -20.26
C ASP A 88 -3.11 4.26 -18.74
N CYS A 89 -2.44 3.40 -17.95
CA CYS A 89 -2.44 3.47 -16.48
C CYS A 89 -1.21 2.77 -15.90
N VAL A 90 -0.73 3.26 -14.77
CA VAL A 90 0.34 2.66 -13.96
C VAL A 90 -0.26 1.95 -12.76
N ILE A 91 0.19 0.77 -12.42
CA ILE A 91 -0.10 0.09 -11.17
C ILE A 91 1.05 0.39 -10.21
N ASN A 92 0.79 1.18 -9.15
CA ASN A 92 1.77 1.38 -8.09
C ASN A 92 1.82 0.11 -7.22
N LEU A 93 2.92 -0.62 -7.35
CA LEU A 93 3.17 -1.85 -6.60
C LEU A 93 4.40 -1.74 -5.69
N ILE A 94 4.89 -0.52 -5.46
CA ILE A 94 5.96 -0.28 -4.49
C ILE A 94 5.37 -0.43 -3.10
N HIS A 95 5.90 -1.38 -2.31
CA HIS A 95 5.46 -1.64 -0.94
C HIS A 95 6.26 -0.85 0.08
N GLY A 96 5.58 -0.46 1.15
CA GLY A 96 6.16 0.28 2.26
C GLY A 96 6.58 1.70 1.88
N ARG A 97 7.74 2.11 2.37
CA ARG A 97 8.31 3.43 2.08
C ARG A 97 8.42 3.68 0.57
N ASP A 98 8.26 4.90 0.16
CA ASP A 98 8.13 5.43 -1.19
C ASP A 98 6.77 5.13 -1.84
N GLY A 99 6.31 3.88 -1.84
CA GLY A 99 5.04 3.49 -2.50
C GLY A 99 3.81 3.79 -1.68
N GLU A 100 3.90 3.67 -0.35
CA GLU A 100 2.76 3.79 0.56
C GLU A 100 2.84 5.02 1.48
N ASP A 101 3.95 5.77 1.47
CA ASP A 101 4.13 6.98 2.27
C ASP A 101 3.78 8.28 1.52
N GLY A 102 3.20 8.17 0.32
CA GLY A 102 2.74 9.28 -0.49
C GLY A 102 3.74 9.83 -1.52
N LYS A 103 5.02 9.42 -1.49
CA LYS A 103 6.04 9.97 -2.41
C LYS A 103 5.77 9.61 -3.87
N ILE A 104 5.52 8.34 -4.15
CA ILE A 104 5.21 7.89 -5.52
C ILE A 104 3.84 8.43 -5.95
N ALA A 105 2.85 8.45 -5.07
CA ALA A 105 1.55 9.05 -5.37
C ALA A 105 1.70 10.52 -5.78
N SER A 106 2.41 11.34 -4.98
CA SER A 106 2.70 12.74 -5.30
C SER A 106 3.44 12.89 -6.63
N LEU A 107 4.40 12.00 -6.90
CA LEU A 107 5.18 12.06 -8.13
C LEU A 107 4.30 11.79 -9.35
N LEU A 108 3.47 10.75 -9.31
CA LEU A 108 2.58 10.39 -10.41
C LEU A 108 1.49 11.46 -10.62
N GLU A 109 0.89 11.97 -9.55
CA GLU A 109 -0.09 13.06 -9.59
C GLU A 109 0.52 14.34 -10.18
N PHE A 110 1.70 14.76 -9.71
CA PHE A 110 2.37 15.95 -10.22
C PHE A 110 2.62 15.91 -11.73
N PHE A 111 2.90 14.73 -12.26
CA PHE A 111 3.09 14.52 -13.70
C PHE A 111 1.80 14.14 -14.46
N ASP A 112 0.62 14.21 -13.83
CA ASP A 112 -0.68 13.85 -14.43
C ASP A 112 -0.65 12.43 -15.06
N ILE A 113 -0.03 11.48 -14.36
CA ILE A 113 0.05 10.07 -14.75
C ILE A 113 -1.03 9.30 -14.00
N LYS A 114 -1.96 8.70 -14.75
CA LYS A 114 -3.01 7.86 -14.15
C LYS A 114 -2.41 6.62 -13.51
N PHE A 115 -2.86 6.29 -12.29
CA PHE A 115 -2.36 5.09 -11.61
C PHE A 115 -3.42 4.45 -10.70
N ILE A 116 -3.34 3.12 -10.59
CA ILE A 116 -4.01 2.34 -9.55
C ILE A 116 -3.10 2.39 -8.32
N GLY A 117 -3.65 2.80 -7.19
CA GLY A 117 -2.97 2.90 -5.91
C GLY A 117 -3.52 4.02 -5.05
N PRO A 118 -3.13 4.09 -3.77
CA PRO A 118 -3.58 5.12 -2.86
C PRO A 118 -3.10 6.51 -3.31
N ARG A 119 -3.96 7.52 -3.17
CA ARG A 119 -3.59 8.92 -3.39
C ARG A 119 -2.75 9.42 -2.21
N VAL A 120 -2.17 10.60 -2.30
CA VAL A 120 -1.25 11.15 -1.28
C VAL A 120 -1.85 11.10 0.11
N GLU A 121 -3.09 11.56 0.27
CA GLU A 121 -3.77 11.60 1.57
C GLU A 121 -4.00 10.20 2.15
N ALA A 122 -4.48 9.27 1.31
CA ALA A 122 -4.69 7.89 1.68
C ALA A 122 -3.37 7.19 2.06
N SER A 123 -2.32 7.43 1.28
CA SER A 123 -0.98 6.88 1.53
C SER A 123 -0.44 7.31 2.89
N VAL A 124 -0.37 8.61 3.13
CA VAL A 124 0.16 9.18 4.38
C VAL A 124 -0.60 8.66 5.59
N LEU A 125 -1.93 8.56 5.45
CA LEU A 125 -2.81 8.13 6.53
C LEU A 125 -2.67 6.63 6.83
N SER A 126 -2.67 5.77 5.81
CA SER A 126 -2.61 4.32 6.00
C SER A 126 -1.20 3.81 6.33
N PHE A 127 -0.15 4.53 5.94
CA PHE A 127 1.23 4.15 6.23
C PHE A 127 1.59 4.28 7.71
N ASN A 128 0.97 5.21 8.42
CA ASN A 128 1.20 5.43 9.85
C ASN A 128 0.07 4.80 10.68
N LYS A 129 0.40 3.79 11.50
CA LYS A 129 -0.56 3.03 12.31
C LYS A 129 -1.36 3.91 13.29
N GLU A 130 -0.75 4.95 13.85
CA GLU A 130 -1.45 5.92 14.70
C GLU A 130 -2.50 6.70 13.89
N PHE A 131 -2.11 7.22 12.71
CA PHE A 131 -3.02 7.95 11.84
C PHE A 131 -4.14 7.06 11.30
N THR A 132 -3.81 5.81 10.96
CA THR A 132 -4.81 4.80 10.59
C THR A 132 -5.87 4.65 11.69
N LYS A 133 -5.47 4.49 12.95
CA LYS A 133 -6.41 4.34 14.07
C LYS A 133 -7.26 5.58 14.28
N LEU A 134 -6.66 6.76 14.28
CA LEU A 134 -7.37 8.03 14.43
C LEU A 134 -8.41 8.23 13.31
N TYR A 135 -8.03 7.97 12.07
CA TYR A 135 -8.95 8.03 10.95
C TYR A 135 -10.08 7.01 11.08
N THR A 136 -9.73 5.76 11.37
CA THR A 136 -10.70 4.67 11.51
C THR A 136 -11.75 4.98 12.56
N GLN A 137 -11.34 5.51 13.72
CA GLN A 137 -12.25 5.97 14.77
C GLN A 137 -13.13 7.13 14.30
N SER A 138 -12.58 8.07 13.52
CA SER A 138 -13.34 9.24 13.01
C SER A 138 -14.46 8.84 12.05
N VAL A 139 -14.32 7.70 11.34
CA VAL A 139 -15.39 7.16 10.47
C VAL A 139 -16.28 6.12 11.17
N GLY A 140 -16.17 6.01 12.50
CA GLY A 140 -17.00 5.15 13.33
C GLY A 140 -16.72 3.65 13.21
N VAL A 141 -15.46 3.28 12.92
CA VAL A 141 -14.99 1.89 12.93
C VAL A 141 -14.10 1.68 14.16
N LYS A 142 -14.29 0.55 14.85
CA LYS A 142 -13.54 0.23 16.06
C LYS A 142 -12.10 -0.19 15.74
N THR A 143 -11.16 0.16 16.62
CA THR A 143 -9.78 -0.34 16.67
C THR A 143 -9.46 -0.81 18.08
N LEU A 144 -8.45 -1.65 18.26
CA LEU A 144 -7.95 -1.98 19.59
C LEU A 144 -7.35 -0.71 20.23
N ASP A 145 -7.46 -0.62 21.56
CA ASP A 145 -6.81 0.44 22.34
C ASP A 145 -5.30 0.34 22.20
N TYR A 146 -4.64 1.49 22.21
CA TYR A 146 -3.20 1.57 22.00
C TYR A 146 -2.56 2.71 22.77
N GLN A 147 -1.27 2.61 22.94
CA GLN A 147 -0.41 3.69 23.40
C GLN A 147 0.71 3.92 22.39
N MET A 148 1.20 5.16 22.30
CA MET A 148 2.35 5.48 21.46
C MET A 148 3.59 5.69 22.33
N LEU A 149 4.69 5.08 21.97
CA LEU A 149 6.01 5.38 22.50
C LEU A 149 6.80 6.15 21.46
N ARG A 150 7.35 7.31 21.85
CA ARG A 150 8.17 8.16 20.99
C ARG A 150 9.59 8.26 21.53
N LYS A 151 10.57 7.93 20.70
CA LYS A 151 12.01 7.90 21.09
C LYS A 151 12.51 9.23 21.67
N SER A 152 11.94 10.34 21.21
CA SER A 152 12.32 11.69 21.63
C SER A 152 11.59 12.20 22.87
N GLN A 153 10.64 11.45 23.43
CA GLN A 153 9.79 11.92 24.52
C GLN A 153 9.87 10.95 25.71
N LYS A 154 10.03 11.51 26.92
CA LYS A 154 9.73 10.76 28.15
C LYS A 154 8.22 10.75 28.32
N GLN A 155 7.61 9.59 28.27
CA GLN A 155 6.18 9.40 28.45
C GLN A 155 5.92 8.50 29.64
N ASP A 156 4.88 8.82 30.41
CA ASP A 156 4.33 7.86 31.36
C ASP A 156 3.65 6.75 30.55
N PHE A 157 4.24 5.58 30.57
CA PHE A 157 3.77 4.40 29.86
C PHE A 157 3.45 3.31 30.87
N THR A 158 2.24 2.77 30.79
CA THR A 158 1.83 1.62 31.59
C THR A 158 1.62 0.42 30.66
N ALA A 159 2.48 -0.57 30.78
CA ALA A 159 2.33 -1.80 30.01
C ALA A 159 1.30 -2.73 30.65
N HIS A 160 0.37 -3.22 29.84
CA HIS A 160 -0.45 -4.37 30.17
C HIS A 160 0.13 -5.59 29.46
N PHE A 161 0.49 -6.63 30.20
CA PHE A 161 1.15 -7.82 29.63
C PHE A 161 0.17 -8.97 29.40
N PRO A 162 0.35 -9.75 28.32
CA PRO A 162 1.33 -9.53 27.25
C PRO A 162 0.91 -8.38 26.32
N CYS A 163 1.90 -7.61 25.84
CA CYS A 163 1.67 -6.55 24.85
C CYS A 163 2.48 -6.77 23.56
N ILE A 164 2.01 -6.19 22.47
CA ILE A 164 2.68 -6.21 21.16
C ILE A 164 3.16 -4.80 20.81
N LEU A 165 4.42 -4.70 20.41
CA LEU A 165 5.04 -3.47 19.98
C LEU A 165 5.24 -3.50 18.46
N LYS A 166 4.79 -2.46 17.78
CA LYS A 166 4.81 -2.35 16.31
C LYS A 166 5.44 -1.02 15.89
N PRO A 167 6.49 -0.98 15.06
CA PRO A 167 6.92 0.27 14.44
C PRO A 167 5.74 0.95 13.74
N ALA A 168 5.59 2.27 13.92
CA ALA A 168 4.41 2.99 13.45
C ALA A 168 4.29 3.01 11.92
N ARG A 169 5.44 3.02 11.20
CA ARG A 169 5.52 3.20 9.73
C ARG A 169 6.26 2.04 9.06
N LEU A 170 5.84 0.81 9.37
CA LEU A 170 6.44 -0.37 8.78
C LEU A 170 5.43 -1.51 8.71
N GLY A 171 5.47 -2.28 7.61
CA GLY A 171 4.65 -3.44 7.36
C GLY A 171 5.40 -4.77 7.51
N SER A 172 4.84 -5.83 6.93
CA SER A 172 5.46 -7.15 6.77
C SER A 172 5.95 -7.80 8.07
N SER A 173 5.40 -7.42 9.22
CA SER A 173 5.81 -7.88 10.57
C SER A 173 7.27 -7.56 10.93
N ILE A 174 7.95 -6.69 10.19
CA ILE A 174 9.33 -6.28 10.48
C ILE A 174 9.33 -5.39 11.74
N GLY A 175 10.23 -5.69 12.68
CA GLY A 175 10.38 -4.94 13.93
C GLY A 175 9.26 -5.13 14.94
N ILE A 176 8.30 -6.05 14.69
CA ILE A 176 7.25 -6.40 15.67
C ILE A 176 7.82 -7.30 16.74
N SER A 177 7.50 -6.99 18.01
CA SER A 177 7.89 -7.79 19.16
C SER A 177 6.74 -7.94 20.14
N ILE A 178 6.68 -9.08 20.85
CA ILE A 178 5.74 -9.31 21.94
C ILE A 178 6.54 -9.31 23.24
N ALA A 179 6.10 -8.50 24.21
CA ALA A 179 6.61 -8.51 25.56
C ALA A 179 5.60 -9.17 26.50
N LYS A 180 6.03 -10.20 27.24
CA LYS A 180 5.20 -10.93 28.19
C LYS A 180 5.34 -10.40 29.63
N ASN A 181 6.37 -9.60 29.88
CA ASN A 181 6.70 -9.01 31.16
C ASN A 181 7.63 -7.80 30.97
N GLU A 182 7.92 -7.08 32.08
CA GLU A 182 8.78 -5.89 32.10
C GLU A 182 10.20 -6.15 31.51
N LYS A 183 10.77 -7.32 31.77
CA LYS A 183 12.14 -7.63 31.29
C LYS A 183 12.22 -7.75 29.79
N GLU A 184 11.14 -8.22 29.16
CA GLU A 184 11.06 -8.33 27.70
C GLU A 184 10.70 -7.01 27.04
N LEU A 185 10.09 -6.08 27.78
CA LEU A 185 9.60 -4.81 27.26
C LEU A 185 10.73 -3.92 26.74
N ASP A 186 11.84 -3.81 27.47
CA ASP A 186 12.96 -2.95 27.05
C ASP A 186 13.60 -3.48 25.77
N TYR A 187 13.79 -4.79 25.67
CA TYR A 187 14.26 -5.42 24.42
C TYR A 187 13.28 -5.19 23.27
N ALA A 188 11.98 -5.32 23.50
CA ALA A 188 10.96 -5.08 22.49
C ALA A 188 10.92 -3.62 22.00
N LYS A 189 11.17 -2.66 22.92
CA LYS A 189 11.34 -1.25 22.57
C LYS A 189 12.58 -1.03 21.69
N ASP A 190 13.71 -1.61 22.06
CA ASP A 190 14.96 -1.48 21.32
C ASP A 190 14.79 -2.00 19.89
N VAL A 191 14.18 -3.18 19.73
CA VAL A 191 13.85 -3.74 18.40
C VAL A 191 12.97 -2.80 17.60
N GLY A 192 11.89 -2.27 18.19
CA GLY A 192 10.99 -1.36 17.48
C GLY A 192 11.67 -0.05 17.09
N PHE A 193 12.48 0.53 17.98
CA PHE A 193 13.21 1.78 17.75
C PHE A 193 14.42 1.66 16.82
N GLU A 194 14.81 0.46 16.43
CA GLU A 194 15.77 0.25 15.34
C GLU A 194 15.17 0.67 14.01
N PHE A 195 13.86 0.44 13.82
CA PHE A 195 13.16 0.66 12.55
C PHE A 195 12.39 1.98 12.46
N ASP A 196 11.87 2.50 13.58
CA ASP A 196 11.08 3.73 13.61
C ASP A 196 11.34 4.54 14.89
N THR A 197 11.08 5.84 14.84
CA THR A 197 11.12 6.73 15.99
C THR A 197 9.87 6.65 16.86
N ASP A 198 8.81 6.05 16.34
CA ASP A 198 7.51 5.91 16.99
C ASP A 198 7.09 4.44 16.98
N ILE A 199 6.63 3.94 18.13
CA ILE A 199 6.16 2.56 18.31
C ILE A 199 4.73 2.61 18.83
N LEU A 200 3.84 1.87 18.19
CA LEU A 200 2.50 1.61 18.67
C LEU A 200 2.51 0.36 19.56
N VAL A 201 1.89 0.46 20.73
CA VAL A 201 1.77 -0.64 21.69
C VAL A 201 0.31 -0.96 21.94
N GLU A 202 -0.04 -2.24 21.82
CA GLU A 202 -1.39 -2.78 22.04
C GLU A 202 -1.34 -3.98 22.99
N ASP A 203 -2.45 -4.28 23.65
CA ASP A 203 -2.61 -5.56 24.33
C ASP A 203 -2.48 -6.71 23.33
N PHE A 204 -1.65 -7.70 23.63
CA PHE A 204 -1.55 -8.88 22.78
C PHE A 204 -2.65 -9.90 23.11
N LYS A 205 -3.48 -10.18 22.12
CA LYS A 205 -4.60 -11.14 22.21
C LYS A 205 -4.24 -12.42 21.45
N SER A 206 -3.77 -13.47 22.15
CA SER A 206 -3.28 -14.72 21.53
C SER A 206 -4.35 -15.48 20.71
N ASN A 207 -5.61 -15.37 21.11
CA ASN A 207 -6.72 -16.13 20.51
C ASN A 207 -7.59 -15.30 19.55
N ILE A 208 -7.16 -14.09 19.20
CA ILE A 208 -7.91 -13.25 18.27
C ILE A 208 -7.89 -13.86 16.87
N LYS A 209 -9.04 -13.91 16.22
CA LYS A 209 -9.14 -14.31 14.81
C LYS A 209 -9.02 -13.09 13.93
N GLU A 210 -8.20 -13.23 12.89
CA GLU A 210 -7.98 -12.22 11.86
C GLU A 210 -8.74 -12.58 10.59
N TYR A 211 -9.30 -11.57 9.93
CA TYR A 211 -10.05 -11.72 8.68
C TYR A 211 -9.60 -10.64 7.69
N ASN A 212 -9.21 -11.08 6.50
CA ASN A 212 -8.75 -10.22 5.43
C ASN A 212 -9.88 -9.99 4.43
N LEU A 213 -10.15 -8.74 4.12
CA LEU A 213 -11.09 -8.33 3.08
C LEU A 213 -10.42 -7.33 2.17
N ALA A 214 -10.28 -7.69 0.88
CA ALA A 214 -9.80 -6.77 -0.15
C ALA A 214 -10.98 -6.22 -0.96
N GLY A 215 -10.76 -5.05 -1.56
CA GLY A 215 -11.77 -4.46 -2.41
C GLY A 215 -11.34 -3.13 -3.04
N CYS A 216 -12.17 -2.67 -3.95
CA CYS A 216 -12.06 -1.37 -4.60
C CYS A 216 -13.45 -0.83 -4.96
N MET A 217 -13.52 0.44 -5.34
CA MET A 217 -14.74 1.04 -5.88
C MET A 217 -14.57 1.29 -7.38
N ILE A 218 -15.55 0.84 -8.17
CA ILE A 218 -15.61 1.04 -9.62
C ILE A 218 -16.98 1.65 -9.93
N LYS A 219 -17.01 2.84 -10.51
CA LYS A 219 -18.26 3.56 -10.85
C LYS A 219 -19.26 3.62 -9.68
N ASP A 220 -18.74 3.99 -8.51
CA ASP A 220 -19.50 4.12 -7.25
C ASP A 220 -20.08 2.82 -6.67
N GLU A 221 -19.69 1.65 -7.21
CA GLU A 221 -20.02 0.33 -6.68
C GLU A 221 -18.79 -0.33 -6.06
N PHE A 222 -18.97 -0.92 -4.88
CA PHE A 222 -17.91 -1.71 -4.24
C PHE A 222 -17.79 -3.10 -4.85
N ILE A 223 -16.57 -3.46 -5.22
CA ILE A 223 -16.18 -4.82 -5.58
C ILE A 223 -15.37 -5.40 -4.44
N PHE A 224 -15.89 -6.40 -3.77
CA PHE A 224 -15.23 -7.10 -2.67
C PHE A 224 -14.63 -8.42 -3.12
N SER A 225 -13.54 -8.79 -2.49
CA SER A 225 -13.00 -10.15 -2.53
C SER A 225 -13.87 -11.10 -1.69
N ILE A 226 -13.50 -12.38 -1.69
CA ILE A 226 -13.89 -13.27 -0.60
C ILE A 226 -13.25 -12.77 0.71
N ILE A 227 -13.86 -13.11 1.85
CA ILE A 227 -13.27 -12.88 3.18
C ILE A 227 -12.40 -14.09 3.50
N GLU A 228 -11.11 -13.85 3.76
CA GLU A 228 -10.15 -14.87 4.13
C GLU A 228 -9.98 -14.91 5.66
N GLU A 229 -9.99 -16.11 6.26
CA GLU A 229 -9.42 -16.35 7.59
C GLU A 229 -8.00 -16.90 7.39
N PRO A 230 -6.94 -16.09 7.54
CA PRO A 230 -5.58 -16.58 7.31
C PRO A 230 -5.24 -17.68 8.32
N LYS A 231 -4.69 -18.79 7.84
CA LYS A 231 -4.24 -19.87 8.71
C LYS A 231 -3.18 -19.34 9.66
N LYS A 232 -3.43 -19.38 10.96
CA LYS A 232 -2.43 -19.08 11.98
C LYS A 232 -1.28 -20.06 11.82
N LYS A 233 -0.20 -19.62 11.18
CA LYS A 233 1.12 -20.19 11.40
C LYS A 233 1.79 -19.25 12.41
N GLU A 234 2.37 -19.82 13.46
CA GLU A 234 3.24 -19.09 14.38
C GLU A 234 4.11 -18.15 13.58
N PHE A 235 4.13 -16.86 13.92
CA PHE A 235 4.84 -15.76 13.24
C PHE A 235 5.52 -16.20 11.95
N LEU A 236 4.78 -16.14 10.82
CA LEU A 236 5.36 -16.46 9.52
C LEU A 236 6.56 -15.55 9.31
N ASN A 237 7.75 -16.14 9.20
CA ASN A 237 8.88 -15.39 8.72
C ASN A 237 8.58 -14.89 7.31
N PHE A 238 9.25 -13.83 6.92
CA PHE A 238 9.10 -13.14 5.65
C PHE A 238 8.97 -14.10 4.43
N GLU A 239 9.83 -15.12 4.36
CA GLU A 239 9.82 -16.11 3.28
C GLU A 239 8.52 -16.92 3.19
N GLN A 240 7.97 -17.34 4.30
CA GLN A 240 6.76 -18.16 4.34
C GLN A 240 5.50 -17.37 3.97
N LYS A 241 5.48 -16.07 4.29
CA LYS A 241 4.36 -15.17 3.98
C LYS A 241 4.25 -14.91 2.47
N TYR A 242 5.37 -14.88 1.75
CA TYR A 242 5.43 -14.48 0.35
C TYR A 242 5.69 -15.60 -0.65
N LEU A 243 6.34 -16.71 -0.25
CA LEU A 243 6.52 -17.88 -1.11
C LEU A 243 5.26 -18.75 -1.24
N SER A 244 4.33 -18.68 -0.27
CA SER A 244 3.05 -19.40 -0.35
C SER A 244 2.06 -18.82 -1.38
N PHE A 245 2.28 -17.61 -1.89
CA PHE A 245 1.43 -16.99 -2.94
C PHE A 245 1.56 -17.66 -4.32
N SER A 246 2.51 -18.56 -4.52
CA SER A 246 2.68 -19.31 -5.78
C SER A 246 2.02 -20.69 -5.79
N GLY A 247 1.41 -21.13 -4.68
CA GLY A 247 0.73 -22.42 -4.57
C GLY A 247 -0.78 -22.28 -4.82
N HIS A 248 -1.35 -23.20 -5.58
CA HIS A 248 -2.80 -23.39 -5.74
C HIS A 248 -3.39 -23.94 -4.42
N ASN A 249 -3.44 -23.10 -3.37
CA ASN A 249 -4.28 -23.42 -2.23
C ASN A 249 -5.71 -23.08 -2.60
N GLU A 250 -6.64 -24.01 -2.44
CA GLU A 250 -8.07 -23.73 -2.57
C GLU A 250 -8.39 -22.54 -1.66
N LEU A 251 -8.92 -21.49 -2.27
CA LEU A 251 -9.43 -20.31 -1.57
C LEU A 251 -10.65 -20.75 -0.77
N ILE A 252 -10.49 -20.78 0.53
CA ILE A 252 -11.58 -21.09 1.46
C ILE A 252 -12.07 -19.74 2.01
N GLU A 253 -13.31 -19.40 1.65
CA GLU A 253 -13.99 -18.28 2.28
C GLU A 253 -14.19 -18.58 3.77
N ALA A 254 -13.98 -17.54 4.60
CA ALA A 254 -14.15 -17.64 6.04
C ALA A 254 -15.58 -18.09 6.42
N ASP A 255 -15.68 -19.04 7.34
CA ASP A 255 -16.94 -19.49 7.91
C ASP A 255 -17.45 -18.46 8.93
N LEU A 256 -18.22 -17.50 8.43
CA LEU A 256 -18.80 -16.39 9.18
C LEU A 256 -20.30 -16.30 8.91
N SER A 257 -21.05 -15.85 9.91
CA SER A 257 -22.46 -15.48 9.71
C SER A 257 -22.59 -14.35 8.69
N GLU A 258 -23.68 -14.30 7.95
CA GLU A 258 -23.94 -13.22 6.98
C GLU A 258 -23.96 -11.83 7.66
N GLU A 259 -24.38 -11.75 8.91
CA GLU A 259 -24.31 -10.51 9.69
C GLU A 259 -22.86 -10.02 9.89
N LEU A 260 -21.93 -10.92 10.24
CA LEU A 260 -20.52 -10.56 10.40
C LEU A 260 -19.87 -10.23 9.06
N LYS A 261 -20.18 -10.97 8.00
CA LYS A 261 -19.72 -10.65 6.65
C LYS A 261 -20.18 -9.25 6.22
N GLN A 262 -21.43 -8.90 6.51
CA GLN A 262 -21.95 -7.57 6.20
C GLN A 262 -21.27 -6.48 7.03
N LYS A 263 -21.07 -6.69 8.34
CA LYS A 263 -20.32 -5.76 9.22
C LYS A 263 -18.91 -5.48 8.71
N LEU A 264 -18.20 -6.52 8.22
CA LEU A 264 -16.88 -6.38 7.61
C LEU A 264 -16.92 -5.50 6.35
N LYS A 265 -17.87 -5.75 5.45
CA LYS A 265 -18.07 -4.96 4.23
C LYS A 265 -18.47 -3.50 4.53
N ASP A 266 -19.35 -3.29 5.49
CA ASP A 266 -19.78 -1.94 5.90
C ASP A 266 -18.62 -1.14 6.51
N ASN A 267 -17.80 -1.78 7.35
CA ASN A 267 -16.63 -1.15 7.93
C ASN A 267 -15.56 -0.87 6.86
N PHE A 268 -15.34 -1.80 5.93
CA PHE A 268 -14.48 -1.56 4.78
C PHE A 268 -14.95 -0.35 3.97
N ALA A 269 -16.25 -0.25 3.67
CA ALA A 269 -16.82 0.85 2.89
C ALA A 269 -16.62 2.21 3.59
N LYS A 270 -16.81 2.28 4.91
CA LYS A 270 -16.56 3.49 5.71
C LYS A 270 -15.07 3.89 5.68
N ILE A 271 -14.17 2.92 5.76
CA ILE A 271 -12.72 3.15 5.70
C ILE A 271 -12.31 3.61 4.30
N TYR A 272 -12.84 2.96 3.28
CA TYR A 272 -12.47 3.23 1.89
C TYR A 272 -12.90 4.63 1.42
N ASN A 273 -14.10 5.07 1.74
CA ASN A 273 -14.63 6.37 1.35
C ASN A 273 -14.30 7.46 2.38
N PRO A 274 -13.84 8.64 1.93
CA PRO A 274 -13.63 9.06 0.53
C PRO A 274 -12.21 8.84 0.00
N LEU A 275 -11.27 8.34 0.81
CA LEU A 275 -9.82 8.49 0.60
C LEU A 275 -9.22 7.54 -0.44
N PHE A 276 -9.74 6.30 -0.56
CA PHE A 276 -9.06 5.26 -1.33
C PHE A 276 -9.56 5.09 -2.77
N LYS A 277 -10.33 6.05 -3.31
CA LYS A 277 -10.77 5.99 -4.71
C LYS A 277 -9.58 5.80 -5.66
N GLY A 278 -9.68 4.81 -6.56
CA GLY A 278 -8.64 4.46 -7.51
C GLY A 278 -7.57 3.51 -6.96
N ALA A 279 -7.71 3.03 -5.73
CA ALA A 279 -6.88 1.99 -5.15
C ALA A 279 -7.66 0.68 -4.99
N LEU A 280 -6.95 -0.45 -5.05
CA LEU A 280 -7.40 -1.73 -4.55
C LEU A 280 -6.67 -1.96 -3.23
N ILE A 281 -7.39 -1.96 -2.12
CA ILE A 281 -6.83 -2.08 -0.78
C ILE A 281 -7.24 -3.40 -0.12
N ARG A 282 -6.54 -3.79 0.95
CA ARG A 282 -6.96 -4.85 1.87
C ARG A 282 -7.01 -4.31 3.29
N CYS A 283 -8.13 -4.53 3.95
CA CYS A 283 -8.27 -4.29 5.37
C CYS A 283 -8.16 -5.63 6.11
N ASP A 284 -7.32 -5.66 7.14
CA ASP A 284 -7.15 -6.79 8.02
C ASP A 284 -7.92 -6.49 9.31
N PHE A 285 -8.92 -7.29 9.61
CA PHE A 285 -9.86 -7.08 10.73
C PHE A 285 -9.69 -8.14 11.79
N PHE A 286 -9.97 -7.77 13.02
CA PHE A 286 -10.19 -8.70 14.13
C PHE A 286 -11.67 -8.82 14.45
N ILE A 287 -12.11 -10.01 14.89
CA ILE A 287 -13.44 -10.22 15.46
C ILE A 287 -13.27 -10.64 16.91
N LEU A 288 -13.87 -9.86 17.83
CA LEU A 288 -13.93 -10.09 19.27
C LEU A 288 -15.37 -9.90 19.73
N ASP A 289 -15.94 -10.89 20.40
CA ASP A 289 -17.29 -10.81 20.96
C ASP A 289 -18.36 -10.34 19.95
N ASN A 290 -18.30 -10.87 18.71
CA ASN A 290 -19.12 -10.49 17.55
C ASN A 290 -18.99 -9.02 17.10
N GLU A 291 -17.97 -8.32 17.56
CA GLU A 291 -17.62 -6.97 17.13
C GLU A 291 -16.39 -6.97 16.23
N VAL A 292 -16.43 -6.13 15.19
CA VAL A 292 -15.37 -6.00 14.19
C VAL A 292 -14.46 -4.83 14.52
N TYR A 293 -13.15 -5.08 14.58
CA TYR A 293 -12.10 -4.10 14.81
C TYR A 293 -11.15 -4.07 13.63
N LEU A 294 -10.77 -2.88 13.16
CA LEU A 294 -9.69 -2.77 12.19
C LEU A 294 -8.35 -2.98 12.88
N ASN A 295 -7.52 -3.86 12.33
CA ASN A 295 -6.11 -4.02 12.69
C ASN A 295 -5.23 -3.11 11.86
N GLU A 296 -5.26 -3.26 10.53
CA GLU A 296 -4.48 -2.43 9.62
C GLU A 296 -5.15 -2.26 8.23
N ILE A 297 -4.72 -1.21 7.52
CA ILE A 297 -5.06 -0.97 6.12
C ILE A 297 -3.81 -1.23 5.29
N ASN A 298 -3.90 -2.12 4.32
CA ASN A 298 -2.85 -2.36 3.33
C ASN A 298 -3.24 -1.62 2.03
N PRO A 299 -2.69 -0.43 1.77
CA PRO A 299 -3.10 0.39 0.62
C PRO A 299 -2.56 -0.16 -0.71
N ASN A 300 -1.46 -0.92 -0.68
CA ASN A 300 -0.91 -1.72 -1.76
C ASN A 300 -0.70 -3.16 -1.25
N PRO A 301 -1.75 -3.99 -1.16
CA PRO A 301 -1.58 -5.33 -0.62
C PRO A 301 -0.68 -6.18 -1.52
N GLY A 302 0.03 -7.15 -0.93
CA GLY A 302 0.94 -8.03 -1.66
C GLY A 302 0.27 -8.63 -2.90
N SER A 303 0.89 -8.46 -4.06
CA SER A 303 0.35 -8.84 -5.38
C SER A 303 -1.10 -8.37 -5.59
N LEU A 304 -1.47 -7.20 -5.02
CA LEU A 304 -2.82 -6.62 -4.99
C LEU A 304 -3.89 -7.61 -4.50
N ALA A 305 -3.54 -8.49 -3.57
CA ALA A 305 -4.45 -9.53 -3.06
C ALA A 305 -5.18 -10.31 -4.18
N ASN A 306 -4.56 -10.48 -5.34
CA ASN A 306 -5.17 -11.07 -6.54
C ASN A 306 -5.82 -12.43 -6.28
N TYR A 307 -5.22 -13.21 -5.38
CA TYR A 307 -5.67 -14.54 -5.00
C TYR A 307 -7.03 -14.56 -4.30
N LEU A 308 -7.52 -13.43 -3.79
CA LEU A 308 -8.83 -13.32 -3.15
C LEU A 308 -9.97 -13.04 -4.15
N PHE A 309 -9.67 -12.79 -5.43
CA PHE A 309 -10.67 -12.43 -6.43
C PHE A 309 -10.81 -13.52 -7.51
N LYS A 310 -12.04 -13.81 -7.91
CA LYS A 310 -12.30 -14.75 -9.01
C LYS A 310 -11.92 -14.16 -10.38
N ASP A 311 -12.26 -12.90 -10.61
CA ASP A 311 -12.09 -12.22 -11.91
C ASP A 311 -11.12 -11.03 -11.81
N PHE A 312 -9.95 -11.26 -11.21
CA PHE A 312 -8.99 -10.20 -10.91
C PHE A 312 -8.62 -9.34 -12.13
N ASN A 313 -8.41 -9.96 -13.29
CA ASN A 313 -8.08 -9.24 -14.52
C ASN A 313 -9.13 -8.20 -14.90
N LYS A 314 -10.39 -8.60 -14.87
CA LYS A 314 -11.53 -7.72 -15.19
C LYS A 314 -11.61 -6.55 -14.19
N ILE A 315 -11.35 -6.83 -12.91
CA ILE A 315 -11.38 -5.80 -11.86
C ILE A 315 -10.29 -4.76 -12.10
N ILE A 316 -9.06 -5.19 -12.37
CA ILE A 316 -7.94 -4.27 -12.64
C ILE A 316 -8.18 -3.42 -13.88
N GLU A 317 -8.70 -4.01 -14.95
CA GLU A 317 -9.05 -3.27 -16.17
C GLU A 317 -10.14 -2.22 -15.93
N GLN A 318 -11.21 -2.62 -15.24
CA GLN A 318 -12.30 -1.69 -14.91
C GLN A 318 -11.86 -0.60 -13.96
N LEU A 319 -11.03 -0.93 -12.97
CA LEU A 319 -10.48 0.05 -12.03
C LEU A 319 -9.59 1.06 -12.77
N ALA A 320 -8.70 0.61 -13.66
CA ALA A 320 -7.86 1.49 -14.47
C ALA A 320 -8.70 2.45 -15.34
N LEU A 321 -9.78 1.94 -15.95
CA LEU A 321 -10.70 2.75 -16.74
C LEU A 321 -11.51 3.75 -15.92
N SER A 322 -11.74 3.49 -14.64
CA SER A 322 -12.50 4.36 -13.73
C SER A 322 -11.68 5.54 -13.20
N ILE A 323 -10.35 5.53 -13.39
CA ILE A 323 -9.48 6.60 -12.89
C ILE A 323 -9.66 7.85 -13.76
N GLU A 324 -10.18 8.89 -13.14
CA GLU A 324 -10.36 10.19 -13.76
C GLU A 324 -9.04 10.96 -13.86
N SER A 325 -8.93 11.82 -14.85
CA SER A 325 -7.84 12.80 -14.92
C SER A 325 -8.17 13.98 -14.03
N GLU A 326 -7.14 14.62 -13.48
CA GLU A 326 -7.34 15.86 -12.72
C GLU A 326 -8.03 16.95 -13.56
N LYS A 327 -8.83 17.75 -12.85
CA LYS A 327 -9.50 18.91 -13.48
C LYS A 327 -8.46 19.94 -13.89
N LYS A 328 -8.45 20.28 -15.18
CA LYS A 328 -7.55 21.33 -15.68
C LYS A 328 -7.92 22.68 -15.09
N ILE A 329 -6.95 23.32 -14.46
CA ILE A 329 -7.06 24.69 -13.95
C ILE A 329 -6.66 25.66 -15.05
N LYS A 330 -7.51 26.65 -15.33
CA LYS A 330 -7.18 27.74 -16.26
C LYS A 330 -6.55 28.90 -15.48
N ILE A 331 -5.29 29.18 -15.74
CA ILE A 331 -4.60 30.33 -15.17
C ILE A 331 -4.91 31.57 -16.03
N THR A 332 -5.51 32.61 -15.43
CA THR A 332 -5.96 33.82 -16.13
C THR A 332 -5.09 35.05 -15.85
N TYR A 333 -4.24 34.98 -14.83
CA TYR A 333 -3.41 36.09 -14.34
C TYR A 333 -4.21 37.37 -13.94
N GLU A 334 -5.51 37.27 -13.73
CA GLU A 334 -6.40 38.41 -13.37
C GLU A 334 -5.89 39.17 -12.17
N PHE A 335 -5.40 38.49 -11.12
CA PHE A 335 -4.84 39.15 -9.94
C PHE A 335 -3.57 39.89 -10.25
N LEU A 336 -2.67 39.39 -11.09
CA LEU A 336 -1.46 40.09 -11.50
C LEU A 336 -1.81 41.32 -12.33
N HIS A 337 -2.77 41.21 -13.25
CA HIS A 337 -3.24 42.37 -14.04
C HIS A 337 -3.87 43.44 -13.14
N SER A 338 -4.64 43.07 -12.14
CA SER A 338 -5.24 43.99 -11.17
C SER A 338 -4.15 44.73 -10.31
N ILE A 339 -3.12 44.00 -9.87
CA ILE A 339 -2.01 44.58 -9.10
C ILE A 339 -1.20 45.56 -9.96
N ASN A 340 -0.87 45.19 -11.21
CA ASN A 340 -0.13 46.04 -12.13
C ASN A 340 -0.94 47.32 -12.53
N GLY A 341 -2.27 47.22 -12.54
CA GLY A 341 -3.15 48.36 -12.77
C GLY A 341 -3.17 49.39 -11.62
N GLN A 342 -2.75 49.00 -10.43
CA GLN A 342 -2.58 49.89 -9.25
C GLN A 342 -1.12 50.35 -9.24
N LYS A 343 -0.86 51.49 -9.87
CA LYS A 343 0.48 52.09 -9.99
C LYS A 343 1.26 52.00 -8.66
N GLY A 344 2.37 51.27 -8.65
CA GLY A 344 3.43 51.31 -7.64
C GLY A 344 3.42 50.24 -6.55
N LYS A 345 2.77 49.09 -6.74
CA LYS A 345 2.74 48.00 -5.74
C LYS A 345 3.47 46.70 -6.12
N LEU A 346 4.28 46.71 -7.18
CA LEU A 346 5.26 45.67 -7.50
C LEU A 346 6.63 46.28 -7.72
#